data_c40672c8d12bc3f2a0805256178681f2
#
_entry.id   c40672c8d12bc3f2a0805256178681f2
#
_cell.length_a   1.000
_cell.length_b   1.000
_cell.length_c   1.000
_cell.angle_alpha   90.00
_cell.angle_beta   90.00
_cell.angle_gamma   90.00
#
_symmetry.space_group_name_H-M   'P 1'
#
loop_
_entity.id
_entity.type
_entity.pdbx_description
1 polymer ?
#
loop_
_entity_poly.entity_id
_entity_poly.type
_entity_poly.pdbx_seq_one_letter_code
_entity_poly.pdbx_strand_id
1 'polypeptide(L)'
;YRKVLSPEEKESILKYRELSENGKSLVRLIIDEEYKRMNQSEYINLPFYRPGIRKVHSGFLFQDTTQTIRVRRKHVPKDSDFCFQVLIDRYQPVFQKNDIMAVQRINASHNEIGLFWFNGIYYIRILSEEGSIRRLRSLNVIDPDIVVNEQEQLQCIGKILGKVYGSYEICGTCEEDETIPEHEIEIQ
;
A
#
# COMPACT_ATOMS: atom_id res chain seq x y z
N TYR A 1 31.48 -13.24 21.62
CA TYR A 1 32.29 -12.01 21.66
C TYR A 1 31.64 -11.03 22.62
N ARG A 2 32.23 -10.79 23.82
CA ARG A 2 31.82 -9.70 24.70
C ARG A 2 32.30 -8.39 24.05
N LYS A 3 31.37 -7.58 23.52
CA LYS A 3 31.68 -6.20 23.13
C LYS A 3 32.10 -5.43 24.37
N VAL A 4 33.32 -4.94 24.36
CA VAL A 4 33.80 -4.03 25.43
C VAL A 4 33.15 -2.67 25.18
N LEU A 5 32.60 -2.07 26.23
CA LEU A 5 31.97 -0.74 26.16
C LEU A 5 33.03 0.32 25.73
N SER A 6 32.64 1.17 24.80
CA SER A 6 33.45 2.35 24.44
C SER A 6 33.52 3.34 25.61
N PRO A 7 34.50 4.29 25.59
CA PRO A 7 34.56 5.34 26.58
C PRO A 7 33.28 6.17 26.67
N GLU A 8 32.64 6.49 25.54
CA GLU A 8 31.37 7.24 25.45
C GLU A 8 30.21 6.47 26.04
N GLU A 9 30.14 5.16 25.78
CA GLU A 9 29.11 4.29 26.37
C GLU A 9 29.22 4.22 27.89
N LYS A 10 30.45 4.14 28.42
CA LYS A 10 30.72 4.15 29.87
C LYS A 10 30.26 5.46 30.50
N GLU A 11 30.60 6.59 29.88
CA GLU A 11 30.21 7.93 30.36
C GLU A 11 28.69 8.09 30.35
N SER A 12 28.02 7.63 29.30
CA SER A 12 26.55 7.65 29.18
C SER A 12 25.87 6.83 30.29
N ILE A 13 26.43 5.64 30.61
CA ILE A 13 25.93 4.81 31.68
C ILE A 13 26.10 5.49 33.05
N LEU A 14 27.22 6.16 33.30
CA LEU A 14 27.44 6.88 34.55
C LEU A 14 26.44 8.02 34.70
N LYS A 15 26.26 8.86 33.67
CA LYS A 15 25.26 9.92 33.66
C LYS A 15 23.85 9.40 33.89
N TYR A 16 23.46 8.28 33.23
CA TYR A 16 22.16 7.64 33.42
C TYR A 16 21.93 7.23 34.88
N ARG A 17 22.94 6.72 35.58
CA ARG A 17 22.82 6.29 36.99
C ARG A 17 22.52 7.44 37.91
N GLU A 18 23.00 8.65 37.61
CA GLU A 18 22.79 9.88 38.40
C GLU A 18 21.45 10.56 38.16
N LEU A 19 20.70 10.17 37.13
CA LEU A 19 19.40 10.74 36.83
C LEU A 19 18.37 10.41 37.94
N SER A 20 17.41 11.32 38.11
CA SER A 20 16.20 11.02 38.86
C SER A 20 15.40 9.86 38.26
N GLU A 21 14.51 9.24 39.02
CA GLU A 21 13.69 8.15 38.51
C GLU A 21 12.84 8.56 37.30
N ASN A 22 12.31 9.80 37.28
CA ASN A 22 11.63 10.35 36.13
C ASN A 22 12.57 10.48 34.93
N GLY A 23 13.80 10.95 35.13
CA GLY A 23 14.81 11.04 34.09
C GLY A 23 15.18 9.66 33.49
N LYS A 24 15.37 8.67 34.37
CA LYS A 24 15.62 7.28 33.94
C LYS A 24 14.45 6.70 33.13
N SER A 25 13.22 6.99 33.55
CA SER A 25 12.02 6.53 32.82
C SER A 25 11.95 7.15 31.43
N LEU A 26 12.24 8.44 31.26
CA LEU A 26 12.28 9.10 29.95
C LEU A 26 13.37 8.50 29.04
N VAL A 27 14.60 8.28 29.56
CA VAL A 27 15.68 7.68 28.79
C VAL A 27 15.31 6.27 28.35
N ARG A 28 14.71 5.46 29.20
CA ARG A 28 14.23 4.12 28.82
C ARG A 28 13.18 4.20 27.73
N LEU A 29 12.21 5.08 27.84
CA LEU A 29 11.18 5.29 26.83
C LEU A 29 11.80 5.60 25.45
N ILE A 30 12.78 6.53 25.41
CA ILE A 30 13.46 6.90 24.17
C ILE A 30 14.23 5.71 23.60
N ILE A 31 14.96 4.96 24.42
CA ILE A 31 15.71 3.77 23.98
C ILE A 31 14.74 2.73 23.43
N ASP A 32 13.62 2.46 24.11
CA ASP A 32 12.64 1.46 23.68
C ASP A 32 11.98 1.86 22.36
N GLU A 33 11.63 3.14 22.17
CA GLU A 33 11.05 3.64 20.93
C GLU A 33 12.04 3.61 19.75
N GLU A 34 13.29 3.99 19.98
CA GLU A 34 14.33 3.90 18.95
C GLU A 34 14.67 2.44 18.59
N TYR A 35 14.71 1.56 19.59
CA TYR A 35 14.93 0.13 19.37
C TYR A 35 13.77 -0.51 18.58
N LYS A 36 12.52 -0.16 18.90
CA LYS A 36 11.34 -0.57 18.11
C LYS A 36 11.44 -0.05 16.67
N ARG A 37 11.80 1.24 16.49
CA ARG A 37 11.96 1.84 15.18
C ARG A 37 13.04 1.13 14.35
N MET A 38 14.19 0.81 14.94
CA MET A 38 15.27 0.08 14.27
C MET A 38 14.90 -1.35 13.90
N ASN A 39 14.07 -2.00 14.74
CA ASN A 39 13.62 -3.38 14.53
C ASN A 39 12.29 -3.47 13.76
N GLN A 40 11.70 -2.34 13.34
CA GLN A 40 10.58 -2.39 12.40
C GLN A 40 11.04 -3.09 11.12
N SER A 41 10.28 -4.07 10.68
CA SER A 41 10.58 -4.80 9.45
C SER A 41 10.83 -3.81 8.30
N GLU A 42 11.98 -3.91 7.67
CA GLU A 42 12.33 -3.11 6.48
C GLU A 42 11.31 -3.34 5.35
N TYR A 43 10.60 -4.44 5.39
CA TYR A 43 9.59 -4.84 4.44
C TYR A 43 8.18 -4.73 5.01
N ILE A 44 7.23 -4.44 4.13
CA ILE A 44 5.80 -4.52 4.42
C ILE A 44 5.14 -5.44 3.42
N ASN A 45 4.05 -6.06 3.86
CA ASN A 45 3.18 -6.88 3.02
C ASN A 45 1.88 -6.12 2.82
N LEU A 46 1.46 -5.95 1.56
CA LEU A 46 0.20 -5.28 1.20
C LEU A 46 -0.62 -6.20 0.29
N PRO A 47 -1.96 -6.16 0.37
CA PRO A 47 -2.82 -6.79 -0.62
C PRO A 47 -2.46 -6.31 -2.03
N PHE A 48 -2.41 -7.24 -2.97
CA PHE A 48 -2.08 -6.96 -4.35
C PHE A 48 -3.16 -7.50 -5.28
N TYR A 49 -3.69 -6.64 -6.12
CA TYR A 49 -4.73 -6.97 -7.08
C TYR A 49 -4.20 -6.92 -8.50
N ARG A 50 -4.51 -7.95 -9.30
CA ARG A 50 -4.22 -7.94 -10.74
C ARG A 50 -5.46 -7.59 -11.53
N PRO A 51 -5.40 -6.57 -12.38
CA PRO A 51 -6.44 -6.39 -13.39
C PRO A 51 -6.47 -7.64 -14.31
N GLY A 52 -7.66 -8.11 -14.59
CA GLY A 52 -7.87 -9.26 -15.44
C GLY A 52 -8.39 -8.84 -16.81
N ILE A 53 -9.68 -8.60 -16.92
CA ILE A 53 -10.33 -8.29 -18.18
C ILE A 53 -10.31 -6.78 -18.41
N ARG A 54 -9.78 -6.38 -19.58
CA ARG A 54 -9.87 -5.00 -20.05
C ARG A 54 -11.24 -4.73 -20.64
N LYS A 55 -11.81 -3.58 -20.32
CA LYS A 55 -13.06 -3.08 -20.87
C LYS A 55 -12.83 -1.83 -21.72
N VAL A 56 -13.90 -1.19 -22.14
CA VAL A 56 -13.87 0.00 -23.00
C VAL A 56 -13.22 1.20 -22.25
N HIS A 57 -12.57 2.09 -22.98
CA HIS A 57 -12.00 3.35 -22.47
C HIS A 57 -11.10 3.18 -21.24
N SER A 58 -10.16 2.26 -21.31
CA SER A 58 -9.21 1.93 -20.24
C SER A 58 -9.84 1.37 -18.96
N GLY A 59 -11.13 1.01 -18.98
CA GLY A 59 -11.79 0.31 -17.88
C GLY A 59 -11.34 -1.16 -17.81
N PHE A 60 -11.38 -1.72 -16.61
CA PHE A 60 -10.97 -3.10 -16.34
C PHE A 60 -11.76 -3.73 -15.20
N LEU A 61 -11.60 -5.03 -15.03
CA LEU A 61 -12.03 -5.76 -13.84
C LEU A 61 -10.81 -6.34 -13.16
N PHE A 62 -10.82 -6.44 -11.84
CA PHE A 62 -9.81 -7.21 -11.12
C PHE A 62 -10.08 -8.71 -11.25
N GLN A 63 -9.04 -9.51 -11.10
CA GLN A 63 -9.15 -10.95 -10.91
C GLN A 63 -9.73 -11.22 -9.51
N ASP A 64 -10.44 -12.33 -9.35
CA ASP A 64 -11.07 -12.70 -8.07
C ASP A 64 -10.05 -13.09 -6.99
N THR A 65 -8.81 -13.36 -7.39
CA THR A 65 -7.74 -13.75 -6.46
C THR A 65 -6.96 -12.53 -5.97
N THR A 66 -6.89 -12.38 -4.67
CA THR A 66 -6.00 -11.40 -4.01
C THR A 66 -4.65 -12.06 -3.73
N GLN A 67 -3.57 -11.40 -4.11
CA GLN A 67 -2.20 -11.79 -3.83
C GLN A 67 -1.62 -10.85 -2.77
N THR A 68 -0.40 -11.12 -2.33
CA THR A 68 0.34 -10.25 -1.44
C THR A 68 1.58 -9.73 -2.15
N ILE A 69 1.84 -8.43 -2.09
CA ILE A 69 3.11 -7.84 -2.49
C ILE A 69 3.96 -7.57 -1.25
N ARG A 70 5.19 -8.10 -1.26
CA ARG A 70 6.21 -7.81 -0.26
C ARG A 70 7.18 -6.79 -0.84
N VAL A 71 7.32 -5.66 -0.19
CA VAL A 71 8.12 -4.53 -0.68
C VAL A 71 8.83 -3.83 0.48
N ARG A 72 9.99 -3.22 0.22
CA ARG A 72 10.65 -2.38 1.22
C ARG A 72 9.80 -1.16 1.54
N ARG A 73 9.58 -0.87 2.81
CA ARG A 73 8.76 0.25 3.30
C ARG A 73 9.11 1.60 2.65
N LYS A 74 10.38 1.87 2.38
CA LYS A 74 10.86 3.09 1.73
C LYS A 74 10.54 3.20 0.23
N HIS A 75 10.13 2.08 -0.41
CA HIS A 75 9.84 2.01 -1.84
C HIS A 75 8.35 2.09 -2.15
N VAL A 76 7.51 2.18 -1.13
CA VAL A 76 6.07 2.33 -1.28
C VAL A 76 5.62 3.64 -0.63
N PRO A 77 4.71 4.41 -1.23
CA PRO A 77 4.14 5.59 -0.62
C PRO A 77 3.61 5.29 0.78
N LYS A 78 3.84 6.23 1.71
CA LYS A 78 3.33 6.12 3.07
C LYS A 78 1.80 6.01 3.07
N ASP A 79 1.24 5.32 4.04
CA ASP A 79 -0.20 5.15 4.23
C ASP A 79 -0.91 4.38 3.09
N SER A 80 -0.16 3.56 2.34
CA SER A 80 -0.71 2.67 1.33
C SER A 80 -1.43 1.47 1.97
N ASP A 81 -2.66 1.20 1.53
CA ASP A 81 -3.48 0.09 2.02
C ASP A 81 -3.42 -1.14 1.12
N PHE A 82 -3.22 -0.94 -0.18
CA PHE A 82 -3.07 -2.01 -1.16
C PHE A 82 -2.36 -1.53 -2.42
N CYS A 83 -1.99 -2.49 -3.27
CA CYS A 83 -1.36 -2.21 -4.57
C CYS A 83 -2.10 -2.92 -5.70
N PHE A 84 -1.94 -2.43 -6.92
CA PHE A 84 -2.36 -3.11 -8.13
C PHE A 84 -1.42 -2.82 -9.30
N GLN A 85 -1.44 -3.66 -10.34
CA GLN A 85 -0.60 -3.52 -11.52
C GLN A 85 -1.32 -2.81 -12.66
N VAL A 86 -0.62 -1.91 -13.35
CA VAL A 86 -1.06 -1.31 -14.61
C VAL A 86 -0.78 -2.27 -15.76
N LEU A 87 -1.79 -2.69 -16.52
CA LEU A 87 -1.62 -3.67 -17.62
C LEU A 87 -1.50 -3.07 -19.02
N ILE A 88 -1.77 -1.78 -19.16
CA ILE A 88 -1.86 -1.12 -20.46
C ILE A 88 -1.11 0.22 -20.51
N ASP A 89 -0.67 0.63 -21.69
CA ASP A 89 0.06 1.88 -21.88
C ASP A 89 -0.85 3.13 -22.03
N ARG A 90 -2.15 2.97 -21.86
CA ARG A 90 -3.12 4.07 -22.03
C ARG A 90 -3.13 5.11 -20.92
N TYR A 91 -2.31 4.95 -19.89
CA TYR A 91 -2.18 5.94 -18.80
C TYR A 91 -0.93 6.82 -18.93
N GLN A 92 -0.19 6.67 -20.04
CA GLN A 92 0.95 7.53 -20.33
C GLN A 92 0.52 8.99 -20.58
N PRO A 93 1.35 9.96 -20.18
CA PRO A 93 2.69 9.80 -19.62
C PRO A 93 2.72 9.54 -18.10
N VAL A 94 1.58 9.53 -17.42
CA VAL A 94 1.49 9.47 -15.95
C VAL A 94 1.93 8.13 -15.42
N PHE A 95 1.39 7.04 -15.99
CA PHE A 95 1.72 5.67 -15.62
C PHE A 95 2.09 4.84 -16.85
N GLN A 96 3.01 3.92 -16.66
CA GLN A 96 3.45 2.99 -17.71
C GLN A 96 2.89 1.60 -17.45
N LYS A 97 2.85 0.78 -18.49
CA LYS A 97 2.55 -0.65 -18.34
C LYS A 97 3.54 -1.31 -17.38
N ASN A 98 3.02 -2.17 -16.53
CA ASN A 98 3.70 -2.88 -15.44
C ASN A 98 4.06 -2.02 -14.22
N ASP A 99 3.76 -0.73 -14.20
CA ASP A 99 3.85 0.02 -12.96
C ASP A 99 2.97 -0.63 -11.88
N ILE A 100 3.48 -0.69 -10.67
CA ILE A 100 2.71 -1.07 -9.48
C ILE A 100 2.25 0.20 -8.79
N MET A 101 0.95 0.36 -8.67
CA MET A 101 0.31 1.52 -8.07
C MET A 101 -0.04 1.24 -6.61
N ALA A 102 0.31 2.18 -5.74
CA ALA A 102 -0.07 2.16 -4.33
C ALA A 102 -1.32 3.01 -4.11
N VAL A 103 -2.28 2.48 -3.38
CA VAL A 103 -3.60 3.07 -3.14
C VAL A 103 -3.87 3.16 -1.66
N GLN A 104 -4.42 4.27 -1.24
CA GLN A 104 -5.00 4.47 0.09
C GLN A 104 -6.53 4.42 0.00
N ARG A 105 -7.18 3.73 0.93
CA ARG A 105 -8.65 3.57 0.97
C ARG A 105 -9.35 4.82 1.53
N ILE A 106 -9.08 5.96 0.89
CA ILE A 106 -9.76 7.23 1.14
C ILE A 106 -10.32 7.77 -0.17
N ASN A 107 -11.29 8.66 -0.10
CA ASN A 107 -11.81 9.32 -1.30
C ASN A 107 -10.75 10.23 -1.94
N ALA A 108 -10.63 10.15 -3.26
CA ALA A 108 -9.88 11.14 -4.01
C ALA A 108 -10.66 12.46 -4.03
N SER A 109 -9.94 13.56 -3.85
CA SER A 109 -10.49 14.91 -3.94
C SER A 109 -10.46 15.46 -5.37
N HIS A 110 -11.02 16.63 -5.58
CA HIS A 110 -10.97 17.34 -6.87
C HIS A 110 -9.52 17.46 -7.37
N ASN A 111 -9.29 17.12 -8.63
CA ASN A 111 -7.99 17.05 -9.31
C ASN A 111 -7.03 15.96 -8.82
N GLU A 112 -7.47 15.04 -7.98
CA GLU A 112 -6.66 13.89 -7.58
C GLU A 112 -6.95 12.66 -8.43
N ILE A 113 -5.94 11.81 -8.57
CA ILE A 113 -6.07 10.53 -9.27
C ILE A 113 -6.63 9.51 -8.29
N GLY A 114 -7.70 8.84 -8.69
CA GLY A 114 -8.33 7.78 -7.92
C GLY A 114 -8.54 6.50 -8.74
N LEU A 115 -8.76 5.43 -8.02
CA LEU A 115 -9.33 4.19 -8.52
C LEU A 115 -10.83 4.25 -8.26
N PHE A 116 -11.62 4.25 -9.31
CA PHE A 116 -13.07 4.37 -9.27
C PHE A 116 -13.74 3.12 -9.78
N TRP A 117 -14.80 2.69 -9.11
CA TRP A 117 -15.76 1.74 -9.65
C TRP A 117 -16.97 2.52 -10.18
N PHE A 118 -17.27 2.33 -11.44
CA PHE A 118 -18.35 3.02 -12.14
C PHE A 118 -19.09 2.06 -13.05
N ASN A 119 -20.39 1.89 -12.80
CA ASN A 119 -21.27 1.00 -13.56
C ASN A 119 -20.68 -0.40 -13.80
N GLY A 120 -20.11 -1.03 -12.74
CA GLY A 120 -19.57 -2.38 -12.80
C GLY A 120 -18.14 -2.50 -13.34
N ILE A 121 -17.44 -1.41 -13.58
CA ILE A 121 -16.08 -1.38 -14.17
C ILE A 121 -15.17 -0.48 -13.34
N TYR A 122 -13.90 -0.89 -13.18
CA TYR A 122 -12.88 -0.08 -12.53
C TYR A 122 -12.18 0.84 -13.53
N TYR A 123 -11.90 2.07 -13.09
CA TYR A 123 -11.20 3.09 -13.85
C TYR A 123 -10.14 3.80 -13.02
N ILE A 124 -8.99 4.10 -13.63
CA ILE A 124 -8.01 5.04 -13.09
C ILE A 124 -8.29 6.38 -13.75
N ARG A 125 -8.71 7.37 -12.99
CA ARG A 125 -9.14 8.68 -13.52
C ARG A 125 -8.79 9.80 -12.53
N ILE A 126 -8.84 11.03 -13.03
CA ILE A 126 -8.78 12.23 -12.21
C ILE A 126 -10.22 12.65 -11.90
N LEU A 127 -10.53 12.82 -10.61
CA LEU A 127 -11.83 13.37 -10.21
C LEU A 127 -11.89 14.86 -10.51
N SER A 128 -12.92 15.30 -11.23
CA SER A 128 -13.24 16.71 -11.44
C SER A 128 -14.65 16.98 -10.93
N GLU A 129 -14.78 17.93 -10.03
CA GLU A 129 -16.05 18.39 -9.46
C GLU A 129 -16.19 19.89 -9.71
N GLU A 130 -17.15 20.26 -10.54
CA GLU A 130 -17.43 21.64 -10.94
C GLU A 130 -18.92 21.93 -10.70
N GLY A 131 -19.23 22.56 -9.58
CA GLY A 131 -20.61 22.76 -9.13
C GLY A 131 -21.30 21.41 -8.89
N SER A 132 -22.39 21.14 -9.59
CA SER A 132 -23.13 19.87 -9.53
C SER A 132 -22.62 18.82 -10.53
N ILE A 133 -21.67 19.18 -11.38
CA ILE A 133 -21.16 18.28 -12.41
C ILE A 133 -19.95 17.54 -11.88
N ARG A 134 -20.03 16.20 -11.88
CA ARG A 134 -18.93 15.31 -11.54
C ARG A 134 -18.42 14.61 -12.79
N ARG A 135 -17.10 14.63 -13.01
CA ARG A 135 -16.45 14.00 -14.15
C ARG A 135 -15.27 13.16 -13.70
N LEU A 136 -15.06 12.05 -14.36
CA LEU A 136 -13.84 11.25 -14.27
C LEU A 136 -12.99 11.54 -15.50
N ARG A 137 -12.05 12.48 -15.39
CA ARG A 137 -11.19 12.89 -16.50
C ARG A 137 -10.17 11.83 -16.84
N SER A 138 -9.90 11.66 -18.12
CA SER A 138 -8.87 10.74 -18.60
C SER A 138 -7.47 11.23 -18.24
N LEU A 139 -6.54 10.28 -18.03
CA LEU A 139 -5.11 10.56 -17.86
C LEU A 139 -4.40 10.76 -19.22
N ASN A 140 -5.06 10.47 -20.32
CA ASN A 140 -4.57 10.67 -21.68
C ASN A 140 -5.58 11.43 -22.52
N VAL A 141 -5.16 11.90 -23.69
CA VAL A 141 -5.99 12.67 -24.63
C VAL A 141 -6.86 11.81 -25.55
N ILE A 142 -6.68 10.49 -25.54
CA ILE A 142 -7.34 9.56 -26.47
C ILE A 142 -8.68 9.10 -25.89
N ASP A 143 -8.70 8.77 -24.61
CA ASP A 143 -9.90 8.27 -23.95
C ASP A 143 -10.79 9.45 -23.54
N PRO A 144 -12.10 9.38 -23.77
CA PRO A 144 -13.02 10.44 -23.37
C PRO A 144 -13.15 10.52 -21.85
N ASP A 145 -13.49 11.70 -21.37
CA ASP A 145 -13.94 11.88 -19.99
C ASP A 145 -15.29 11.18 -19.78
N ILE A 146 -15.53 10.72 -18.57
CA ILE A 146 -16.80 10.12 -18.16
C ILE A 146 -17.55 11.16 -17.32
N VAL A 147 -18.68 11.61 -17.82
CA VAL A 147 -19.61 12.45 -17.04
C VAL A 147 -20.45 11.54 -16.16
N VAL A 148 -20.51 11.83 -14.88
CA VAL A 148 -21.26 11.03 -13.89
C VAL A 148 -22.58 11.76 -13.59
N ASN A 149 -23.68 11.11 -13.92
CA ASN A 149 -25.03 11.63 -13.61
C ASN A 149 -25.43 11.21 -12.18
N GLU A 150 -26.34 11.94 -11.58
CA GLU A 150 -26.81 11.68 -10.20
C GLU A 150 -27.39 10.28 -9.96
N GLN A 151 -27.90 9.64 -11.00
CA GLN A 151 -28.49 8.30 -10.94
C GLN A 151 -27.49 7.18 -11.15
N GLU A 152 -26.24 7.49 -11.51
CA GLU A 152 -25.22 6.50 -11.81
C GLU A 152 -24.42 6.10 -10.56
N GLN A 153 -24.04 4.84 -10.50
CA GLN A 153 -23.29 4.29 -9.38
C GLN A 153 -21.80 4.58 -9.54
N LEU A 154 -21.32 5.60 -8.85
CA LEU A 154 -19.90 5.90 -8.72
C LEU A 154 -19.44 5.64 -7.29
N GLN A 155 -18.38 4.85 -7.14
CA GLN A 155 -17.69 4.64 -5.88
C GLN A 155 -16.20 4.92 -6.05
N CYS A 156 -15.62 5.75 -5.20
CA CYS A 156 -14.18 5.87 -5.07
C CYS A 156 -13.66 4.69 -4.22
N ILE A 157 -12.85 3.83 -4.82
CA ILE A 157 -12.24 2.67 -4.14
C ILE A 157 -11.03 3.12 -3.34
N GLY A 158 -10.34 4.15 -3.82
CA GLY A 158 -9.24 4.77 -3.13
C GLY A 158 -8.50 5.80 -3.95
N LYS A 159 -7.73 6.62 -3.26
CA LYS A 159 -6.81 7.59 -3.84
C LYS A 159 -5.51 6.90 -4.25
N ILE A 160 -5.03 7.15 -5.46
CA ILE A 160 -3.73 6.67 -5.91
C ILE A 160 -2.66 7.59 -5.34
N LEU A 161 -1.76 7.03 -4.53
CA LEU A 161 -0.69 7.76 -3.87
C LEU A 161 0.56 7.88 -4.74
N GLY A 162 0.76 6.95 -5.67
CA GLY A 162 1.90 6.92 -6.57
C GLY A 162 2.34 5.50 -6.91
N LYS A 163 3.56 5.37 -7.42
CA LYS A 163 4.16 4.09 -7.84
C LYS A 163 4.96 3.47 -6.70
N VAL A 164 5.00 2.15 -6.70
CA VAL A 164 5.98 1.36 -5.95
C VAL A 164 7.28 1.32 -6.75
N TYR A 165 8.39 1.59 -6.09
CA TYR A 165 9.73 1.61 -6.70
C TYR A 165 10.58 0.43 -6.23
N GLY A 166 11.64 0.13 -6.99
CA GLY A 166 12.64 -0.88 -6.62
C GLY A 166 12.10 -2.31 -6.67
N SER A 167 12.76 -3.20 -5.93
CA SER A 167 12.45 -4.62 -5.93
C SER A 167 11.26 -4.94 -5.05
N TYR A 168 10.40 -5.82 -5.52
CA TYR A 168 9.26 -6.36 -4.78
C TYR A 168 9.08 -7.84 -5.13
N GLU A 169 8.37 -8.57 -4.28
CA GLU A 169 7.97 -9.96 -4.50
C GLU A 169 6.45 -10.04 -4.44
N ILE A 170 5.85 -10.77 -5.38
CA ILE A 170 4.41 -11.05 -5.36
C ILE A 170 4.25 -12.52 -4.99
N CYS A 171 3.65 -12.75 -3.83
CA CYS A 171 3.33 -14.08 -3.32
C CYS A 171 1.88 -14.42 -3.66
N GLY A 172 1.60 -15.68 -3.98
CA GLY A 172 0.23 -16.19 -4.00
C GLY A 172 -0.43 -16.03 -2.63
N THR A 173 -1.73 -16.27 -2.53
CA THR A 173 -2.45 -16.27 -1.25
C THR A 173 -1.65 -17.05 -0.21
N CYS A 174 -1.18 -16.36 0.84
CA CYS A 174 -0.73 -17.06 2.03
C CYS A 174 -2.00 -17.69 2.64
N GLU A 175 -2.25 -18.94 2.32
CA GLU A 175 -3.04 -19.78 3.19
C GLU A 175 -2.24 -19.83 4.49
N GLU A 176 -2.81 -19.31 5.57
CA GLU A 176 -2.28 -19.53 6.90
C GLU A 176 -2.13 -21.07 7.05
N ASP A 177 -0.93 -21.53 7.33
CA ASP A 177 -0.63 -22.92 7.66
C ASP A 177 -1.54 -23.35 8.83
N GLU A 178 -2.75 -23.80 8.53
CA GLU A 178 -3.47 -24.65 9.45
C GLU A 178 -2.70 -25.97 9.49
N THR A 179 -1.89 -26.12 10.52
CA THR A 179 -1.28 -27.35 10.93
C THR A 179 -2.36 -28.43 11.00
N ILE A 180 -2.38 -29.30 9.98
CA ILE A 180 -3.19 -30.52 9.98
C ILE A 180 -2.67 -31.38 11.13
N PRO A 181 -3.49 -31.71 12.15
CA PRO A 181 -3.09 -32.67 13.15
C PRO A 181 -2.97 -34.03 12.46
N GLU A 182 -1.82 -34.66 12.58
CA GLU A 182 -1.59 -36.05 12.19
C GLU A 182 -2.58 -36.96 12.94
N HIS A 183 -3.61 -37.41 12.24
CA HIS A 183 -4.43 -38.50 12.69
C HIS A 183 -3.70 -39.80 12.37
N GLU A 184 -3.24 -40.46 13.44
CA GLU A 184 -2.79 -41.85 13.45
C GLU A 184 -3.81 -42.74 12.71
N ILE A 185 -3.36 -43.37 11.65
CA ILE A 185 -4.09 -44.45 10.98
C ILE A 185 -3.75 -45.73 11.74
N GLU A 186 -4.63 -46.16 12.66
CA GLU A 186 -4.65 -47.53 13.14
C GLU A 186 -5.13 -48.46 12.03
N ILE A 187 -4.22 -49.36 11.63
CA ILE A 187 -4.52 -50.49 10.72
C ILE A 187 -5.11 -51.61 11.57
N GLN A 188 -6.32 -52.00 11.30
CA GLN A 188 -6.85 -53.32 11.61
C GLN A 188 -6.99 -54.13 10.34
#